data_7477fbf30546a581b55ba9e984739975
#
_entry.id   7477fbf30546a581b55ba9e984739975
#
_cell.length_a   1.000
_cell.length_b   1.000
_cell.length_c   1.000
_cell.angle_alpha   90.00
_cell.angle_beta   90.00
_cell.angle_gamma   90.00
#
_symmetry.space_group_name_H-M   'P 1'
#
loop_
_entity.id
_entity.type
_entity.pdbx_description
1 polymer ?
#
loop_
_entity_poly.entity_id
_entity_poly.type
_entity_poly.pdbx_seq_one_letter_code
_entity_poly.pdbx_strand_id
1 'polypeptide(L)'
;MANVYELKHPLIQHKLAILRNKETGVKEFRELVGEIAGLMCYEATRNLPTVEVEVETPIMTAKCQMLAGKKLAIVPILRAGLGMVDNMVDMIPSAKIGHIGLYRDPVTHLPVEYYCKLPEDVGNRQVFVVDPMLATGGSAVAAIDFLKKHGCKQIIMMNIIGCPEGIKTVQNAHPDVEMYLAACDERLNEHAYIIPGLGDAGDRIFGTK
;
A
#
# COMPACT_ATOMS: atom_id res chain seq x y z
N MET A 1 -8.65 -10.24 15.15
CA MET A 1 -8.02 -8.90 14.95
C MET A 1 -7.25 -9.00 13.66
N ALA A 2 -7.29 -7.97 12.81
CA ALA A 2 -6.49 -7.91 11.60
C ALA A 2 -5.01 -8.12 11.94
N ASN A 3 -4.31 -8.92 11.11
CA ASN A 3 -2.88 -9.13 11.27
C ASN A 3 -2.13 -7.89 10.80
N VAL A 4 -1.18 -7.44 11.63
CA VAL A 4 -0.28 -6.32 11.30
C VAL A 4 1.13 -6.86 11.20
N TYR A 5 1.74 -6.67 10.04
CA TYR A 5 3.09 -7.14 9.75
C TYR A 5 4.03 -5.93 9.62
N GLU A 6 4.89 -5.74 10.62
CA GLU A 6 5.97 -4.77 10.54
C GLU A 6 7.20 -5.44 9.90
N LEU A 7 7.64 -4.91 8.77
CA LEU A 7 8.71 -5.49 7.96
C LEU A 7 10.07 -4.96 8.40
N LYS A 8 10.74 -5.72 9.28
CA LYS A 8 12.07 -5.37 9.84
C LYS A 8 13.26 -5.81 8.96
N HIS A 9 13.04 -5.87 7.64
CA HIS A 9 14.12 -6.24 6.71
C HIS A 9 15.19 -5.14 6.64
N PRO A 10 16.51 -5.46 6.74
CA PRO A 10 17.58 -4.47 6.79
C PRO A 10 17.59 -3.48 5.61
N LEU A 11 17.28 -3.93 4.40
CA LEU A 11 17.19 -3.04 3.22
C LEU A 11 16.03 -2.04 3.34
N ILE A 12 14.89 -2.47 3.87
CA ILE A 12 13.75 -1.57 4.10
C ILE A 12 14.14 -0.53 5.15
N GLN A 13 14.73 -0.96 6.27
CA GLN A 13 15.12 -0.05 7.34
C GLN A 13 16.20 0.94 6.90
N HIS A 14 17.17 0.51 6.10
CA HIS A 14 18.19 1.39 5.53
C HIS A 14 17.57 2.48 4.64
N LYS A 15 16.71 2.08 3.70
CA LYS A 15 16.00 3.02 2.81
C LYS A 15 15.08 3.96 3.57
N LEU A 16 14.39 3.45 4.59
CA LEU A 16 13.53 4.24 5.45
C LEU A 16 14.32 5.30 6.24
N ALA A 17 15.53 4.98 6.71
CA ALA A 17 16.38 5.95 7.38
C ALA A 17 16.74 7.14 6.47
N ILE A 18 17.05 6.89 5.19
CA ILE A 18 17.31 7.95 4.20
C ILE A 18 16.03 8.70 3.87
N LEU A 19 14.91 8.00 3.68
CA LEU A 19 13.61 8.58 3.40
C LEU A 19 13.17 9.59 4.48
N ARG A 20 13.44 9.28 5.75
CA ARG A 20 13.09 10.14 6.90
C ARG A 20 13.91 11.42 6.96
N ASN A 21 15.12 11.42 6.43
CA ASN A 21 16.00 12.59 6.50
C ASN A 21 15.33 13.79 5.81
N LYS A 22 15.27 14.93 6.53
CA LYS A 22 14.68 16.17 6.03
C LYS A 22 15.39 16.74 4.81
N GLU A 23 16.69 16.43 4.64
CA GLU A 23 17.51 16.89 3.52
C GLU A 23 17.34 16.02 2.25
N THR A 24 16.62 14.87 2.34
CA THR A 24 16.36 14.02 1.17
C THR A 24 15.51 14.78 0.16
N GLY A 25 16.06 15.02 -1.03
CA GLY A 25 15.42 15.76 -2.09
C GLY A 25 14.24 15.03 -2.74
N VAL A 26 13.39 15.75 -3.45
CA VAL A 26 12.15 15.23 -4.07
C VAL A 26 12.39 14.00 -4.94
N LYS A 27 13.45 14.01 -5.77
CA LYS A 27 13.78 12.89 -6.66
C LYS A 27 14.08 11.63 -5.85
N GLU A 28 15.04 11.72 -4.94
CA GLU A 28 15.48 10.62 -4.10
C GLU A 28 14.36 10.11 -3.20
N PHE A 29 13.56 11.02 -2.63
CA PHE A 29 12.40 10.64 -1.82
C PHE A 29 11.41 9.77 -2.61
N ARG A 30 11.10 10.16 -3.85
CA ARG A 30 10.19 9.42 -4.74
C ARG A 30 10.77 8.05 -5.11
N GLU A 31 12.05 7.98 -5.43
CA GLU A 31 12.74 6.72 -5.72
C GLU A 31 12.70 5.77 -4.52
N LEU A 32 13.00 6.27 -3.32
CA LEU A 32 12.97 5.47 -2.08
C LEU A 32 11.56 4.97 -1.73
N VAL A 33 10.52 5.80 -1.92
CA VAL A 33 9.11 5.38 -1.73
C VAL A 33 8.80 4.17 -2.63
N GLY A 34 9.14 4.25 -3.91
CA GLY A 34 8.94 3.15 -4.86
C GLY A 34 9.74 1.90 -4.49
N GLU A 35 11.02 2.04 -4.16
CA GLU A 35 11.90 0.92 -3.79
C GLU A 35 11.41 0.20 -2.52
N ILE A 36 10.99 0.94 -1.49
CA ILE A 36 10.40 0.36 -0.28
C ILE A 36 9.09 -0.35 -0.63
N ALA A 37 8.22 0.27 -1.44
CA ALA A 37 6.98 -0.35 -1.88
C ALA A 37 7.19 -1.67 -2.63
N GLY A 38 8.20 -1.76 -3.50
CA GLY A 38 8.59 -2.99 -4.19
C GLY A 38 9.04 -4.08 -3.20
N LEU A 39 9.91 -3.76 -2.23
CA LEU A 39 10.33 -4.71 -1.20
C LEU A 39 9.16 -5.17 -0.32
N MET A 40 8.26 -4.27 0.04
CA MET A 40 7.03 -4.60 0.79
C MET A 40 6.11 -5.49 -0.04
N CYS A 41 5.98 -5.22 -1.34
CA CYS A 41 5.18 -6.03 -2.27
C CYS A 41 5.69 -7.48 -2.32
N TYR A 42 7.01 -7.68 -2.38
CA TYR A 42 7.61 -9.01 -2.32
C TYR A 42 7.19 -9.78 -1.08
N GLU A 43 7.21 -9.16 0.10
CA GLU A 43 6.78 -9.81 1.34
C GLU A 43 5.26 -10.04 1.38
N ALA A 44 4.48 -9.06 1.00
CA ALA A 44 3.02 -9.15 1.03
C ALA A 44 2.44 -10.17 0.02
N THR A 45 3.22 -10.56 -0.99
CA THR A 45 2.85 -11.56 -2.00
C THR A 45 3.37 -12.97 -1.70
N ARG A 46 4.05 -13.17 -0.57
CA ARG A 46 4.69 -14.45 -0.20
C ARG A 46 3.74 -15.66 -0.25
N ASN A 47 2.47 -15.46 0.10
CA ASN A 47 1.46 -16.51 0.21
C ASN A 47 0.49 -16.55 -0.99
N LEU A 48 0.85 -15.94 -2.13
CA LEU A 48 0.03 -16.05 -3.32
C LEU A 48 -0.09 -17.49 -3.77
N PRO A 49 -1.30 -17.96 -4.16
CA PRO A 49 -1.48 -19.32 -4.63
C PRO A 49 -0.75 -19.54 -5.96
N THR A 50 -0.15 -20.72 -6.09
CA THR A 50 0.49 -21.18 -7.32
C THR A 50 -0.22 -22.41 -7.88
N VAL A 51 0.03 -22.68 -9.15
CA VAL A 51 -0.44 -23.86 -9.86
C VAL A 51 0.72 -24.49 -10.63
N GLU A 52 0.83 -25.81 -10.60
CA GLU A 52 1.80 -26.55 -11.40
C GLU A 52 1.41 -26.49 -12.88
N VAL A 53 2.37 -26.16 -13.72
CA VAL A 53 2.23 -26.14 -15.18
C VAL A 53 3.44 -26.83 -15.82
N GLU A 54 3.24 -27.45 -16.98
CA GLU A 54 4.33 -27.98 -17.79
C GLU A 54 4.90 -26.83 -18.65
N VAL A 55 6.21 -26.67 -18.62
CA VAL A 55 6.95 -25.67 -19.39
C VAL A 55 7.97 -26.39 -20.24
N GLU A 56 7.93 -26.18 -21.55
CA GLU A 56 8.93 -26.68 -22.46
C GLU A 56 10.19 -25.81 -22.36
N THR A 57 11.27 -26.41 -21.87
CA THR A 57 12.59 -25.75 -21.79
C THR A 57 13.41 -26.13 -23.01
N PRO A 58 14.56 -25.48 -23.28
CA PRO A 58 15.43 -25.87 -24.39
C PRO A 58 15.98 -27.30 -24.31
N ILE A 59 15.83 -28.01 -23.17
CA ILE A 59 16.38 -29.35 -22.97
C ILE A 59 15.28 -30.40 -22.80
N MET A 60 14.26 -30.12 -22.00
CA MET A 60 13.15 -31.06 -21.75
C MET A 60 11.96 -30.33 -21.11
N THR A 61 10.80 -30.96 -21.14
CA THR A 61 9.62 -30.46 -20.40
C THR A 61 9.87 -30.53 -18.88
N ALA A 62 9.62 -29.42 -18.18
CA ALA A 62 9.76 -29.30 -16.74
C ALA A 62 8.43 -28.93 -16.09
N LYS A 63 8.18 -29.43 -14.87
CA LYS A 63 7.07 -29.00 -14.02
C LYS A 63 7.47 -27.77 -13.24
N CYS A 64 6.76 -26.66 -13.44
CA CYS A 64 7.03 -25.35 -12.86
C CYS A 64 5.84 -24.81 -12.10
N GLN A 65 6.10 -23.90 -11.14
CA GLN A 65 5.04 -23.20 -10.41
C GLN A 65 4.78 -21.85 -11.06
N MET A 66 3.52 -21.56 -11.36
CA MET A 66 3.07 -20.24 -11.82
C MET A 66 1.98 -19.70 -10.89
N LEU A 67 1.86 -18.39 -10.80
CA LEU A 67 0.79 -17.77 -10.02
C LEU A 67 -0.58 -18.22 -10.53
N ALA A 68 -1.43 -18.68 -9.62
CA ALA A 68 -2.76 -19.15 -9.94
C ALA A 68 -3.74 -17.99 -10.22
N GLY A 69 -4.66 -18.20 -11.14
CA GLY A 69 -5.85 -17.36 -11.36
C GLY A 69 -5.60 -15.90 -11.78
N LYS A 70 -6.62 -15.10 -11.66
CA LYS A 70 -6.59 -13.63 -11.80
C LYS A 70 -6.07 -13.04 -10.50
N LYS A 71 -4.99 -12.28 -10.60
CA LYS A 71 -4.07 -12.10 -9.51
C LYS A 71 -4.40 -10.88 -8.67
N LEU A 72 -3.89 -9.74 -9.08
CA LEU A 72 -3.76 -8.60 -8.18
C LEU A 72 -4.36 -7.34 -8.80
N ALA A 73 -4.82 -6.46 -7.95
CA ALA A 73 -5.07 -5.06 -8.28
C ALA A 73 -4.36 -4.17 -7.25
N ILE A 74 -3.73 -3.11 -7.71
CA ILE A 74 -3.07 -2.10 -6.89
C ILE A 74 -3.96 -0.86 -6.92
N VAL A 75 -4.33 -0.36 -5.76
CA VAL A 75 -5.24 0.78 -5.63
C VAL A 75 -4.60 1.83 -4.71
N PRO A 76 -3.88 2.81 -5.30
CA PRO A 76 -3.37 3.92 -4.52
C PRO A 76 -4.49 4.84 -4.03
N ILE A 77 -4.35 5.30 -2.79
CA ILE A 77 -5.11 6.44 -2.30
C ILE A 77 -4.43 7.70 -2.83
N LEU A 78 -5.13 8.43 -3.69
CA LEU A 78 -4.60 9.65 -4.30
C LEU A 78 -4.43 10.75 -3.25
N ARG A 79 -3.38 11.52 -3.31
CA ARG A 79 -2.27 11.58 -4.31
C ARG A 79 -1.06 10.70 -3.93
N ALA A 80 -0.71 10.65 -2.65
CA ALA A 80 0.58 10.13 -2.18
C ALA A 80 0.81 8.65 -2.53
N GLY A 81 -0.24 7.83 -2.53
CA GLY A 81 -0.18 6.42 -2.90
C GLY A 81 0.38 6.15 -4.30
N LEU A 82 0.29 7.13 -5.22
CA LEU A 82 0.87 6.99 -6.58
C LEU A 82 2.37 6.69 -6.54
N GLY A 83 3.11 7.24 -5.58
CA GLY A 83 4.55 7.00 -5.46
C GLY A 83 4.93 5.53 -5.20
N MET A 84 3.98 4.70 -4.78
CA MET A 84 4.22 3.29 -4.49
C MET A 84 3.93 2.37 -5.69
N VAL A 85 3.20 2.84 -6.71
CA VAL A 85 2.58 1.98 -7.74
C VAL A 85 3.60 1.37 -8.70
N ASP A 86 4.47 2.18 -9.28
CA ASP A 86 5.33 1.77 -10.40
C ASP A 86 6.23 0.58 -10.04
N ASN A 87 6.94 0.65 -8.92
CA ASN A 87 7.81 -0.44 -8.47
C ASN A 87 7.03 -1.71 -8.09
N MET A 88 5.77 -1.60 -7.67
CA MET A 88 4.91 -2.77 -7.45
C MET A 88 4.47 -3.38 -8.78
N VAL A 89 4.20 -2.56 -9.80
CA VAL A 89 3.87 -3.03 -11.16
C VAL A 89 5.08 -3.69 -11.81
N ASP A 90 6.29 -3.15 -11.61
CA ASP A 90 7.53 -3.79 -12.07
C ASP A 90 7.71 -5.20 -11.50
N MET A 91 7.32 -5.39 -10.23
CA MET A 91 7.34 -6.71 -9.57
C MET A 91 6.23 -7.63 -10.10
N ILE A 92 5.06 -7.08 -10.44
CA ILE A 92 3.88 -7.83 -10.86
C ILE A 92 3.26 -7.17 -12.10
N PRO A 93 3.87 -7.33 -13.29
CA PRO A 93 3.43 -6.65 -14.51
C PRO A 93 1.99 -6.96 -14.94
N SER A 94 1.42 -8.07 -14.46
CA SER A 94 0.03 -8.46 -14.72
C SER A 94 -0.98 -7.84 -13.76
N ALA A 95 -0.54 -7.06 -12.76
CA ALA A 95 -1.45 -6.37 -11.85
C ALA A 95 -2.27 -5.31 -12.61
N LYS A 96 -3.53 -5.17 -12.24
CA LYS A 96 -4.36 -4.07 -12.72
C LYS A 96 -4.29 -2.92 -11.72
N ILE A 97 -4.43 -1.70 -12.20
CA ILE A 97 -4.39 -0.50 -11.36
C ILE A 97 -5.79 0.10 -11.30
N GLY A 98 -6.27 0.38 -10.11
CA GLY A 98 -7.41 1.23 -9.84
C GLY A 98 -6.95 2.49 -9.11
N HIS A 99 -7.82 3.47 -8.96
CA HIS A 99 -7.51 4.71 -8.24
C HIS A 99 -8.69 5.11 -7.37
N ILE A 100 -8.40 5.54 -6.14
CA ILE A 100 -9.37 6.15 -5.24
C ILE A 100 -8.85 7.51 -4.82
N GLY A 101 -9.62 8.55 -5.13
CA GLY A 101 -9.37 9.91 -4.71
C GLY A 101 -10.28 10.27 -3.54
N LEU A 102 -9.66 10.63 -2.41
CA LEU A 102 -10.35 11.06 -1.20
C LEU A 102 -9.87 12.45 -0.81
N TYR A 103 -10.77 13.31 -0.36
CA TYR A 103 -10.42 14.52 0.35
C TYR A 103 -11.16 14.58 1.68
N ARG A 104 -10.64 15.34 2.61
CA ARG A 104 -11.32 15.57 3.87
C ARG A 104 -12.22 16.80 3.72
N ASP A 105 -13.52 16.60 3.92
CA ASP A 105 -14.48 17.70 3.91
C ASP A 105 -14.10 18.76 4.97
N PRO A 106 -13.99 20.03 4.59
CA PRO A 106 -13.51 21.07 5.51
C PRO A 106 -14.47 21.38 6.66
N VAL A 107 -15.75 21.02 6.54
CA VAL A 107 -16.78 21.27 7.55
C VAL A 107 -16.98 20.07 8.45
N THR A 108 -17.19 18.88 7.85
CA THR A 108 -17.49 17.65 8.60
C THR A 108 -16.24 16.89 9.02
N HIS A 109 -15.08 17.21 8.44
CA HIS A 109 -13.81 16.49 8.58
C HIS A 109 -13.88 15.00 8.20
N LEU A 110 -14.96 14.57 7.55
CA LEU A 110 -15.12 13.21 7.05
C LEU A 110 -14.45 13.03 5.69
N PRO A 111 -13.91 11.84 5.39
CA PRO A 111 -13.38 11.53 4.07
C PRO A 111 -14.53 11.47 3.04
N VAL A 112 -14.36 12.19 1.94
CA VAL A 112 -15.30 12.23 0.81
C VAL A 112 -14.56 11.76 -0.44
N GLU A 113 -15.19 10.83 -1.16
CA GLU A 113 -14.70 10.38 -2.46
C GLU A 113 -14.97 11.46 -3.53
N TYR A 114 -13.94 11.80 -4.29
CA TYR A 114 -14.10 12.65 -5.48
C TYR A 114 -13.73 11.91 -6.78
N TYR A 115 -13.08 10.76 -6.67
CA TYR A 115 -12.70 9.96 -7.83
C TYR A 115 -12.57 8.48 -7.44
N CYS A 116 -13.21 7.61 -8.22
CA CYS A 116 -13.03 6.17 -8.12
C CYS A 116 -13.06 5.55 -9.51
N LYS A 117 -11.98 4.90 -9.89
CA LYS A 117 -11.90 4.11 -11.11
C LYS A 117 -11.22 2.79 -10.80
N LEU A 118 -11.97 1.71 -10.87
CA LEU A 118 -11.52 0.37 -10.54
C LEU A 118 -11.61 -0.56 -11.76
N PRO A 119 -10.79 -1.61 -11.85
CA PRO A 119 -10.99 -2.67 -12.83
C PRO A 119 -12.38 -3.32 -12.67
N GLU A 120 -13.06 -3.63 -13.78
CA GLU A 120 -14.39 -4.24 -13.77
C GLU A 120 -14.45 -5.55 -12.96
N ASP A 121 -13.35 -6.31 -12.96
CA ASP A 121 -13.23 -7.60 -12.26
C ASP A 121 -12.53 -7.48 -10.90
N VAL A 122 -12.50 -6.28 -10.29
CA VAL A 122 -11.80 -6.01 -9.02
C VAL A 122 -12.25 -6.92 -7.88
N GLY A 123 -13.53 -7.28 -7.83
CA GLY A 123 -14.10 -8.18 -6.82
C GLY A 123 -13.55 -9.61 -6.85
N ASN A 124 -12.89 -10.01 -7.97
CA ASN A 124 -12.25 -11.31 -8.15
C ASN A 124 -10.73 -11.27 -7.98
N ARG A 125 -10.19 -10.15 -7.52
CA ARG A 125 -8.76 -9.92 -7.35
C ARG A 125 -8.41 -9.74 -5.88
N GLN A 126 -7.19 -10.07 -5.52
CA GLN A 126 -6.59 -9.57 -4.29
C GLN A 126 -6.19 -8.11 -4.51
N VAL A 127 -6.68 -7.23 -3.66
CA VAL A 127 -6.51 -5.78 -3.80
C VAL A 127 -5.48 -5.29 -2.80
N PHE A 128 -4.44 -4.63 -3.29
CA PHE A 128 -3.48 -3.90 -2.48
C PHE A 128 -3.88 -2.43 -2.46
N VAL A 129 -4.35 -1.95 -1.30
CA VAL A 129 -4.56 -0.53 -1.04
C VAL A 129 -3.24 0.06 -0.57
N VAL A 130 -2.75 1.06 -1.25
CA VAL A 130 -1.42 1.62 -0.95
C VAL A 130 -1.49 3.11 -0.65
N ASP A 131 -0.86 3.50 0.44
CA ASP A 131 -0.68 4.89 0.87
C ASP A 131 0.59 4.97 1.73
N PRO A 132 1.53 5.89 1.51
CA PRO A 132 2.75 5.97 2.30
C PRO A 132 2.53 6.09 3.81
N MET A 133 1.44 6.71 4.25
CA MET A 133 1.24 7.01 5.66
C MET A 133 -0.11 6.54 6.19
N LEU A 134 -0.07 5.80 7.31
CA LEU A 134 -1.26 5.43 8.09
C LEU A 134 -1.26 6.25 9.39
N ALA A 135 -1.74 7.50 9.31
CA ALA A 135 -1.79 8.42 10.45
C ALA A 135 -3.06 8.18 11.30
N THR A 136 -4.16 8.88 11.03
CA THR A 136 -5.42 8.72 11.77
C THR A 136 -6.23 7.47 11.35
N GLY A 137 -5.96 6.91 10.17
CA GLY A 137 -6.67 5.78 9.60
C GLY A 137 -7.96 6.13 8.84
N GLY A 138 -8.45 7.36 8.91
CA GLY A 138 -9.73 7.74 8.30
C GLY A 138 -9.78 7.53 6.78
N SER A 139 -8.74 7.96 6.05
CA SER A 139 -8.66 7.74 4.60
C SER A 139 -8.56 6.26 4.23
N ALA A 140 -7.81 5.48 5.02
CA ALA A 140 -7.67 4.04 4.83
C ALA A 140 -9.02 3.33 5.01
N VAL A 141 -9.76 3.62 6.10
CA VAL A 141 -11.09 3.06 6.35
C VAL A 141 -12.04 3.41 5.21
N ALA A 142 -12.11 4.67 4.80
CA ALA A 142 -12.98 5.07 3.69
C ALA A 142 -12.64 4.36 2.38
N ALA A 143 -11.35 4.25 2.03
CA ALA A 143 -10.92 3.54 0.83
C ALA A 143 -11.32 2.06 0.87
N ILE A 144 -11.15 1.40 2.01
CA ILE A 144 -11.53 -0.01 2.20
C ILE A 144 -13.06 -0.17 2.12
N ASP A 145 -13.83 0.75 2.73
CA ASP A 145 -15.30 0.76 2.62
C ASP A 145 -15.75 0.83 1.16
N PHE A 146 -15.14 1.71 0.37
CA PHE A 146 -15.43 1.83 -1.06
C PHE A 146 -15.10 0.55 -1.82
N LEU A 147 -13.95 -0.03 -1.58
CA LEU A 147 -13.56 -1.29 -2.21
C LEU A 147 -14.53 -2.42 -1.88
N LYS A 148 -14.94 -2.54 -0.62
CA LYS A 148 -15.92 -3.53 -0.19
C LYS A 148 -17.28 -3.32 -0.86
N LYS A 149 -17.74 -2.07 -1.02
CA LYS A 149 -18.96 -1.73 -1.78
C LYS A 149 -18.86 -2.15 -3.26
N HIS A 150 -17.66 -2.18 -3.83
CA HIS A 150 -17.41 -2.67 -5.19
C HIS A 150 -17.13 -4.19 -5.25
N GLY A 151 -17.41 -4.91 -4.18
CA GLY A 151 -17.33 -6.37 -4.11
C GLY A 151 -15.94 -6.94 -3.83
N CYS A 152 -14.96 -6.12 -3.47
CA CYS A 152 -13.63 -6.59 -3.09
C CYS A 152 -13.70 -7.38 -1.78
N LYS A 153 -13.21 -8.62 -1.81
CA LYS A 153 -13.25 -9.55 -0.67
C LYS A 153 -11.89 -9.77 -0.03
N GLN A 154 -10.84 -9.64 -0.80
CA GLN A 154 -9.45 -9.86 -0.36
C GLN A 154 -8.70 -8.53 -0.48
N ILE A 155 -8.53 -7.85 0.64
CA ILE A 155 -7.89 -6.53 0.70
C ILE A 155 -6.70 -6.62 1.63
N ILE A 156 -5.57 -6.11 1.17
CA ILE A 156 -4.36 -5.89 1.95
C ILE A 156 -4.07 -4.39 1.92
N MET A 157 -3.80 -3.80 3.10
CA MET A 157 -3.36 -2.43 3.23
C MET A 157 -1.84 -2.38 3.35
N MET A 158 -1.16 -1.52 2.57
CA MET A 158 0.28 -1.34 2.63
C MET A 158 0.62 0.13 2.87
N ASN A 159 1.38 0.39 3.94
CA ASN A 159 1.84 1.73 4.29
C ASN A 159 3.35 1.70 4.61
N ILE A 160 4.09 2.71 4.20
CA ILE A 160 5.52 2.80 4.53
C ILE A 160 5.67 3.05 6.03
N ILE A 161 4.96 4.04 6.57
CA ILE A 161 4.90 4.24 8.02
C ILE A 161 3.47 4.27 8.51
N GLY A 162 3.27 3.82 9.74
CA GLY A 162 2.00 3.94 10.46
C GLY A 162 2.24 4.22 11.94
N CYS A 163 1.16 4.44 12.68
CA CYS A 163 1.19 4.60 14.12
C CYS A 163 0.03 3.81 14.77
N PRO A 164 0.09 3.54 16.08
CA PRO A 164 -0.91 2.74 16.78
C PRO A 164 -2.34 3.24 16.61
N GLU A 165 -2.55 4.56 16.55
CA GLU A 165 -3.87 5.16 16.39
C GLU A 165 -4.51 4.80 15.04
N GLY A 166 -3.74 4.95 13.94
CA GLY A 166 -4.21 4.60 12.60
C GLY A 166 -4.45 3.10 12.45
N ILE A 167 -3.52 2.29 12.94
CA ILE A 167 -3.64 0.83 12.94
C ILE A 167 -4.91 0.39 13.66
N LYS A 168 -5.14 0.89 14.87
CA LYS A 168 -6.33 0.57 15.67
C LYS A 168 -7.63 1.00 14.98
N THR A 169 -7.61 2.17 14.32
CA THR A 169 -8.77 2.66 13.57
C THR A 169 -9.15 1.69 12.45
N VAL A 170 -8.18 1.25 11.66
CA VAL A 170 -8.42 0.28 10.58
C VAL A 170 -8.81 -1.09 11.14
N GLN A 171 -8.14 -1.59 12.19
CA GLN A 171 -8.46 -2.88 12.81
C GLN A 171 -9.88 -2.94 13.37
N ASN A 172 -10.36 -1.83 13.96
CA ASN A 172 -11.71 -1.75 14.50
C ASN A 172 -12.79 -1.74 13.40
N ALA A 173 -12.54 -1.03 12.29
CA ALA A 173 -13.48 -0.93 11.19
C ALA A 173 -13.43 -2.17 10.26
N HIS A 174 -12.24 -2.70 10.04
CA HIS A 174 -11.97 -3.79 9.08
C HIS A 174 -11.05 -4.87 9.68
N PRO A 175 -11.56 -5.68 10.62
CA PRO A 175 -10.75 -6.71 11.30
C PRO A 175 -10.31 -7.85 10.37
N ASP A 176 -10.79 -7.89 9.15
CA ASP A 176 -10.49 -8.84 8.08
C ASP A 176 -9.39 -8.38 7.13
N VAL A 177 -8.91 -7.13 7.25
CA VAL A 177 -7.91 -6.55 6.35
C VAL A 177 -6.52 -6.67 6.97
N GLU A 178 -5.62 -7.37 6.29
CA GLU A 178 -4.21 -7.45 6.69
C GLU A 178 -3.48 -6.12 6.38
N MET A 179 -2.58 -5.72 7.27
CA MET A 179 -1.79 -4.51 7.13
C MET A 179 -0.30 -4.82 7.11
N TYR A 180 0.40 -4.30 6.12
CA TYR A 180 1.86 -4.36 6.01
C TYR A 180 2.45 -2.95 6.18
N LEU A 181 3.41 -2.83 7.09
CA LEU A 181 4.08 -1.57 7.42
C LEU A 181 5.59 -1.76 7.31
N ALA A 182 6.30 -0.79 6.73
CA ALA A 182 7.77 -0.79 6.80
C ALA A 182 8.25 -0.35 8.20
N ALA A 183 7.47 0.53 8.88
CA ALA A 183 7.67 0.82 10.30
C ALA A 183 6.38 1.23 10.99
N CYS A 184 6.27 0.88 12.28
CA CYS A 184 5.27 1.41 13.18
C CYS A 184 5.94 2.45 14.09
N ASP A 185 5.56 3.71 13.93
CA ASP A 185 6.07 4.85 14.68
C ASP A 185 5.30 5.04 16.01
N GLU A 186 5.78 5.94 16.86
CA GLU A 186 5.33 6.00 18.26
C GLU A 186 3.86 6.42 18.42
N ARG A 187 3.45 7.53 17.75
CA ARG A 187 2.13 8.15 17.94
C ARG A 187 1.88 9.28 16.94
N LEU A 188 0.72 9.91 17.04
CA LEU A 188 0.42 11.19 16.40
C LEU A 188 0.77 12.37 17.34
N ASN A 189 1.15 13.51 16.74
CA ASN A 189 1.19 14.77 17.46
C ASN A 189 -0.18 15.48 17.42
N GLU A 190 -0.26 16.66 18.03
CA GLU A 190 -1.46 17.51 18.10
C GLU A 190 -2.01 17.95 16.73
N HIS A 191 -1.15 17.94 15.69
CA HIS A 191 -1.52 18.27 14.31
C HIS A 191 -1.77 17.02 13.45
N ALA A 192 -1.91 15.84 14.07
CA ALA A 192 -2.11 14.55 13.42
C ALA A 192 -0.95 14.10 12.50
N TYR A 193 0.28 14.57 12.72
CA TYR A 193 1.48 14.04 12.10
C TYR A 193 2.04 12.86 12.90
N ILE A 194 2.52 11.85 12.19
CA ILE A 194 3.22 10.70 12.78
C ILE A 194 4.56 11.16 13.36
N ILE A 195 4.91 10.68 14.57
CA ILE A 195 6.18 10.96 15.25
C ILE A 195 6.93 9.65 15.48
N PRO A 196 8.23 9.58 15.10
CA PRO A 196 9.08 10.60 14.50
C PRO A 196 8.69 10.95 13.05
N GLY A 197 8.03 10.04 12.33
CA GLY A 197 7.47 10.27 11.02
C GLY A 197 8.49 10.52 9.90
N LEU A 198 8.01 11.14 8.83
CA LEU A 198 8.79 11.57 7.66
C LEU A 198 8.26 12.89 7.06
N GLY A 199 7.41 13.62 7.79
CA GLY A 199 6.72 14.82 7.30
C GLY A 199 5.47 14.47 6.47
N ASP A 200 5.10 15.36 5.54
CA ASP A 200 4.01 15.09 4.57
C ASP A 200 4.56 14.34 3.36
N ALA A 201 4.18 13.08 3.20
CA ALA A 201 4.68 12.25 2.12
C ALA A 201 4.21 12.77 0.74
N GLY A 202 2.98 13.26 0.64
CA GLY A 202 2.46 13.81 -0.61
C GLY A 202 3.28 15.01 -1.09
N ASP A 203 3.51 15.97 -0.21
CA ASP A 203 4.31 17.16 -0.53
C ASP A 203 5.76 16.77 -0.87
N ARG A 204 6.35 15.83 -0.14
CA ARG A 204 7.72 15.37 -0.41
C ARG A 204 7.86 14.57 -1.70
N ILE A 205 6.84 13.76 -2.07
CA ILE A 205 6.82 13.01 -3.35
C ILE A 205 6.69 13.96 -4.54
N PHE A 206 5.82 14.98 -4.43
CA PHE A 206 5.43 15.82 -5.55
C PHE A 206 6.14 17.18 -5.58
N GLY A 207 6.84 17.54 -4.49
CA GLY A 207 7.52 18.84 -4.39
C GLY A 207 6.54 20.01 -4.34
N THR A 208 5.43 19.86 -3.61
CA THR A 208 4.36 20.86 -3.54
C THR A 208 4.48 21.85 -2.39
N LYS A 209 5.56 21.77 -1.62
CA LYS A 209 5.99 22.78 -0.63
C LYS A 209 7.45 23.13 -0.81
#